data_60e2068dacc3d6f41800fce6b95663ae
#
_entry.id   60e2068dacc3d6f41800fce6b95663ae
#
_cell.length_a   1.000
_cell.length_b   1.000
_cell.length_c   1.000
_cell.angle_alpha   90.00
_cell.angle_beta   90.00
_cell.angle_gamma   90.00
#
_symmetry.space_group_name_H-M   'P 1'
#
loop_
_entity.id
_entity.type
_entity.pdbx_description
1 polymer ?
#
loop_
_entity_poly.entity_id
_entity_poly.type
_entity_poly.pdbx_seq_one_letter_code
_entity_poly.pdbx_strand_id
1 'polypeptide(L)'
;MSYNIIATPNFSKELKKLAKKYPSIKSDYQKLLDDLALNPKLGTFIRPDCYKIRVSIASKGKGKSSGARVITKIILISNDIYLLTIFDKSDKITISNKELDDLLNQL
;
A
#
# COMPACT_ATOMS: atom_id res chain seq x y z
N MET A 1 0.78 16.63 -13.87
CA MET A 1 -0.53 16.13 -13.44
C MET A 1 -0.42 15.40 -12.14
N SER A 2 -1.31 15.66 -11.22
CA SER A 2 -1.33 14.97 -9.95
C SER A 2 -2.40 13.88 -9.95
N TYR A 3 -2.15 12.81 -9.18
CA TYR A 3 -3.10 11.73 -8.98
C TYR A 3 -3.79 11.89 -7.63
N ASN A 4 -5.05 11.46 -7.57
CA ASN A 4 -5.76 11.35 -6.29
C ASN A 4 -5.40 10.03 -5.66
N ILE A 5 -4.95 10.05 -4.41
CA ILE A 5 -4.60 8.84 -3.69
C ILE A 5 -5.74 8.53 -2.72
N ILE A 6 -6.38 7.38 -2.92
CA ILE A 6 -7.62 7.00 -2.23
C ILE A 6 -7.38 5.73 -1.42
N ALA A 7 -7.46 5.85 -0.10
CA ALA A 7 -7.41 4.68 0.77
C ALA A 7 -8.78 3.99 0.77
N THR A 8 -8.82 2.72 0.38
CA THR A 8 -10.05 1.94 0.45
C THR A 8 -10.42 1.67 1.92
N PRO A 9 -11.68 1.34 2.22
CA PRO A 9 -12.07 0.98 3.59
C PRO A 9 -11.23 -0.16 4.16
N ASN A 10 -10.92 -1.17 3.34
CA ASN A 10 -10.06 -2.28 3.74
C ASN A 10 -8.66 -1.79 4.14
N PHE A 11 -8.06 -0.96 3.30
CA PHE A 11 -6.72 -0.39 3.57
C PHE A 11 -6.73 0.41 4.87
N SER A 12 -7.71 1.29 5.04
CA SER A 12 -7.82 2.15 6.22
C SER A 12 -7.93 1.34 7.51
N LYS A 13 -8.70 0.25 7.47
CA LYS A 13 -8.87 -0.66 8.60
C LYS A 13 -7.54 -1.34 8.96
N GLU A 14 -6.84 -1.84 7.95
CA GLU A 14 -5.55 -2.51 8.14
C GLU A 14 -4.48 -1.55 8.63
N LEU A 15 -4.44 -0.33 8.07
CA LEU A 15 -3.51 0.71 8.50
C LEU A 15 -3.71 1.05 9.98
N LYS A 16 -4.95 1.18 10.40
CA LYS A 16 -5.29 1.48 11.79
C LYS A 16 -4.79 0.40 12.75
N LYS A 17 -4.91 -0.87 12.35
CA LYS A 17 -4.39 -1.99 13.15
C LYS A 17 -2.86 -1.92 13.28
N LEU A 18 -2.16 -1.63 12.20
CA LEU A 18 -0.71 -1.50 12.22
C LEU A 18 -0.26 -0.30 13.06
N ALA A 19 -1.02 0.79 13.03
CA ALA A 19 -0.71 1.99 13.83
C ALA A 19 -0.76 1.71 15.33
N LYS A 20 -1.59 0.77 15.78
CA LYS A 20 -1.64 0.35 17.17
C LYS A 20 -0.41 -0.45 17.58
N LYS A 21 0.19 -1.16 16.64
CA LYS A 21 1.34 -2.03 16.89
C LYS A 21 2.67 -1.30 16.70
N TYR A 22 2.74 -0.40 15.72
CA TYR A 22 3.96 0.30 15.34
C TYR A 22 3.76 1.81 15.41
N PRO A 23 4.42 2.49 16.38
CA PRO A 23 4.23 3.94 16.57
C PRO A 23 4.59 4.79 15.35
N SER A 24 5.51 4.33 14.49
CA SER A 24 5.95 5.11 13.32
C SER A 24 5.03 5.01 12.11
N ILE A 25 4.01 4.16 12.14
CA ILE A 25 3.18 3.89 10.94
C ILE A 25 2.60 5.16 10.33
N LYS A 26 2.17 6.10 11.16
CA LYS A 26 1.58 7.34 10.65
C LYS A 26 2.56 8.14 9.80
N SER A 27 3.81 8.28 10.25
CA SER A 27 4.84 8.97 9.48
C SER A 27 5.33 8.12 8.30
N ASP A 28 5.39 6.80 8.45
CA ASP A 28 5.74 5.89 7.36
C ASP A 28 4.71 5.99 6.23
N TYR A 29 3.44 6.07 6.58
CA TYR A 29 2.35 6.25 5.62
C TYR A 29 2.45 7.60 4.90
N GLN A 30 2.72 8.68 5.62
CA GLN A 30 2.90 10.00 5.00
C GLN A 30 4.03 9.98 3.98
N LYS A 31 5.14 9.32 4.28
CA LYS A 31 6.24 9.16 3.35
C LYS A 31 5.83 8.41 2.10
N LEU A 32 5.02 7.35 2.25
CA LEU A 32 4.48 6.61 1.11
C LEU A 32 3.63 7.52 0.21
N LEU A 33 2.77 8.35 0.80
CA LEU A 33 1.94 9.28 0.03
C LEU A 33 2.80 10.27 -0.75
N ASP A 34 3.86 10.79 -0.14
CA ASP A 34 4.78 11.72 -0.80
C ASP A 34 5.49 11.04 -1.99
N ASP A 35 5.94 9.80 -1.79
CA ASP A 35 6.62 9.04 -2.84
C ASP A 35 5.68 8.71 -4.00
N LEU A 36 4.43 8.33 -3.70
CA LEU A 36 3.42 8.04 -4.72
C LEU A 36 3.03 9.28 -5.52
N ALA A 37 3.00 10.45 -4.88
CA ALA A 37 2.71 11.69 -5.58
C ALA A 37 3.74 11.99 -6.65
N LEU A 38 4.99 11.57 -6.43
CA LEU A 38 6.08 11.73 -7.40
C LEU A 38 6.14 10.61 -8.43
N ASN A 39 5.72 9.41 -8.05
CA ASN A 39 5.78 8.25 -8.92
C ASN A 39 4.55 7.36 -8.72
N PRO A 40 3.50 7.54 -9.53
CA PRO A 40 2.26 6.75 -9.40
C PRO A 40 2.47 5.25 -9.60
N LYS A 41 3.51 4.83 -10.33
CA LYS A 41 3.82 3.43 -10.60
C LYS A 41 4.91 2.89 -9.67
N LEU A 42 5.03 3.49 -8.50
CA LEU A 42 5.99 3.05 -7.49
C LEU A 42 5.79 1.58 -7.13
N GLY A 43 6.90 0.85 -7.00
CA GLY A 43 6.88 -0.54 -6.58
C GLY A 43 7.09 -1.53 -7.72
N THR A 44 6.73 -2.79 -7.45
CA THR A 44 6.91 -3.89 -8.39
C THR A 44 5.59 -4.21 -9.07
N PHE A 45 5.60 -4.31 -10.40
CA PHE A 45 4.44 -4.69 -11.19
C PHE A 45 3.92 -6.07 -10.76
N ILE A 46 2.59 -6.17 -10.57
CA ILE A 46 1.92 -7.44 -10.27
C ILE A 46 1.09 -7.88 -11.47
N ARG A 47 0.22 -7.00 -11.94
CA ARG A 47 -0.63 -7.14 -13.13
C ARG A 47 -0.95 -5.73 -13.63
N PRO A 48 -1.58 -5.56 -14.80
CA PRO A 48 -1.83 -4.22 -15.34
C PRO A 48 -2.42 -3.27 -14.31
N ASP A 49 -1.74 -2.15 -14.12
CA ASP A 49 -2.09 -1.06 -13.22
C ASP A 49 -2.09 -1.42 -11.72
N CYS A 50 -1.54 -2.58 -11.36
CA CYS A 50 -1.39 -3.02 -9.96
C CYS A 50 0.07 -3.15 -9.57
N TYR A 51 0.44 -2.56 -8.44
CA TYR A 51 1.82 -2.54 -7.97
C TYR A 51 1.90 -2.93 -6.50
N LYS A 52 3.01 -3.56 -6.13
CA LYS A 52 3.34 -3.89 -4.75
C LYS A 52 4.51 -3.02 -4.30
N ILE A 53 4.30 -2.25 -3.23
CA ILE A 53 5.27 -1.31 -2.70
C ILE A 53 5.82 -1.82 -1.37
N ARG A 54 7.14 -1.79 -1.23
CA ARG A 54 7.80 -2.05 0.05
C ARG A 54 7.83 -0.76 0.85
N VAL A 55 7.34 -0.82 2.09
CA VAL A 55 7.30 0.34 2.98
C VAL A 55 8.07 0.02 4.25
N SER A 56 9.07 0.84 4.57
CA SER A 56 9.77 0.70 5.84
C SER A 56 8.84 1.05 6.99
N ILE A 57 8.90 0.25 8.05
CA ILE A 57 8.29 0.60 9.32
C ILE A 57 9.43 1.03 10.24
N ALA A 58 9.63 2.34 10.40
CA ALA A 58 10.80 2.88 11.10
C ALA A 58 10.93 2.33 12.52
N SER A 59 9.82 2.16 13.22
CA SER A 59 9.84 1.62 14.59
C SER A 59 10.23 0.15 14.68
N LYS A 60 10.25 -0.60 13.55
CA LYS A 60 10.81 -1.96 13.52
C LYS A 60 12.33 -1.96 13.44
N GLY A 61 12.93 -0.91 12.87
CA GLY A 61 14.38 -0.76 12.76
C GLY A 61 15.07 -1.71 11.80
N LYS A 62 14.34 -2.35 10.88
CA LYS A 62 14.88 -3.40 10.00
C LYS A 62 14.84 -3.07 8.50
N GLY A 63 14.46 -1.84 8.14
CA GLY A 63 14.40 -1.39 6.76
C GLY A 63 13.24 -1.96 5.95
N LYS A 64 13.27 -1.74 4.63
CA LYS A 64 12.16 -2.06 3.73
C LYS A 64 11.89 -3.54 3.58
N SER A 65 12.93 -4.37 3.65
CA SER A 65 12.78 -5.81 3.45
C SER A 65 11.90 -6.50 4.49
N SER A 66 11.81 -5.94 5.70
CA SER A 66 11.04 -6.51 6.80
C SER A 66 9.89 -5.62 7.25
N GLY A 67 9.59 -4.55 6.51
CA GLY A 67 8.50 -3.63 6.85
C GLY A 67 7.14 -4.14 6.39
N ALA A 68 6.36 -3.23 5.82
CA ALA A 68 5.04 -3.54 5.27
C ALA A 68 5.08 -3.64 3.75
N ARG A 69 4.00 -4.19 3.21
CA ARG A 69 3.73 -4.20 1.76
C ARG A 69 2.39 -3.51 1.53
N VAL A 70 2.34 -2.68 0.50
CA VAL A 70 1.12 -1.99 0.08
C VAL A 70 0.83 -2.37 -1.36
N ILE A 71 -0.42 -2.72 -1.63
CA ILE A 71 -0.87 -3.02 -3.00
C ILE A 71 -1.71 -1.85 -3.50
N THR A 72 -1.38 -1.37 -4.70
CA THR A 72 -2.07 -0.24 -5.33
C THR A 72 -2.73 -0.66 -6.63
N LYS A 73 -3.78 0.08 -7.01
CA LYS A 73 -4.42 0.00 -8.33
C LYS A 73 -4.55 1.40 -8.89
N ILE A 74 -4.02 1.61 -10.09
CA ILE A 74 -4.11 2.90 -10.79
C ILE A 74 -5.29 2.85 -11.76
N ILE A 75 -6.14 3.87 -11.70
CA ILE A 75 -7.21 4.08 -12.68
C ILE A 75 -6.80 5.27 -13.53
N LEU A 76 -6.26 5.02 -14.70
CA LEU A 76 -5.67 6.06 -15.56
C LEU A 76 -6.69 7.10 -16.02
N ILE A 77 -7.88 6.66 -16.35
CA ILE A 77 -8.92 7.54 -16.89
C ILE A 77 -9.34 8.64 -15.90
N SER A 78 -9.27 8.34 -14.59
CA SER A 78 -9.66 9.29 -13.54
C SER A 78 -8.49 9.85 -12.76
N ASN A 79 -7.26 9.43 -13.07
CA ASN A 79 -6.05 9.79 -12.34
C ASN A 79 -6.14 9.43 -10.85
N ASP A 80 -6.70 8.25 -10.54
CA ASP A 80 -6.84 7.78 -9.17
C ASP A 80 -5.86 6.65 -8.89
N ILE A 81 -5.29 6.65 -7.68
CA ILE A 81 -4.51 5.53 -7.15
C ILE A 81 -5.26 5.02 -5.93
N TYR A 82 -5.76 3.79 -6.02
CA TYR A 82 -6.41 3.14 -4.88
C TYR A 82 -5.39 2.35 -4.07
N LEU A 83 -5.37 2.59 -2.77
CA LEU A 83 -4.59 1.79 -1.83
C LEU A 83 -5.49 0.64 -1.37
N LEU A 84 -5.19 -0.58 -1.82
CA LEU A 84 -6.07 -1.73 -1.66
C LEU A 84 -5.88 -2.43 -0.33
N THR A 85 -4.63 -2.64 0.06
CA THR A 85 -4.29 -3.38 1.28
C THR A 85 -2.89 -3.00 1.74
N ILE A 86 -2.67 -3.11 3.04
CA ILE A 86 -1.35 -3.00 3.66
C ILE A 86 -1.21 -4.16 4.64
N PHE A 87 -0.07 -4.85 4.60
CA PHE A 87 0.18 -5.95 5.52
C PHE A 87 1.65 -5.96 5.97
N ASP A 88 1.85 -6.42 7.19
CA ASP A 88 3.17 -6.62 7.79
C ASP A 88 3.79 -7.87 7.16
N LYS A 89 5.00 -7.75 6.63
CA LYS A 89 5.70 -8.90 6.03
C LYS A 89 5.94 -10.02 7.04
N SER A 90 6.00 -9.74 8.33
CA SER A 90 6.13 -10.75 9.37
C SER A 90 4.90 -11.66 9.46
N ASP A 91 3.72 -11.14 9.13
CA ASP A 91 2.46 -11.88 9.21
C ASP A 91 2.08 -12.54 7.90
N LYS A 92 2.51 -11.95 6.78
CA LYS A 92 2.09 -12.36 5.45
C LYS A 92 3.15 -11.94 4.44
N ILE A 93 3.61 -12.88 3.62
CA ILE A 93 4.70 -12.62 2.68
C ILE A 93 4.20 -11.97 1.40
N THR A 94 3.05 -12.39 0.91
CA THR A 94 2.48 -11.90 -0.34
C THR A 94 0.97 -12.04 -0.33
N ILE A 95 0.35 -11.57 -1.41
CA ILE A 95 -1.09 -11.66 -1.61
C ILE A 95 -1.37 -12.67 -2.74
N SER A 96 -2.40 -13.50 -2.56
CA SER A 96 -2.82 -14.42 -3.61
C SER A 96 -3.58 -13.69 -4.71
N ASN A 97 -3.68 -14.32 -5.89
CA ASN A 97 -4.49 -13.76 -6.98
C ASN A 97 -5.95 -13.63 -6.59
N LYS A 98 -6.47 -14.59 -5.82
CA LYS A 98 -7.85 -14.54 -5.33
C LYS A 98 -8.08 -13.37 -4.40
N GLU A 99 -7.17 -13.14 -3.46
CA GLU A 99 -7.26 -11.99 -2.56
C GLU A 99 -7.23 -10.67 -3.32
N LEU A 100 -6.35 -10.57 -4.33
CA LEU A 100 -6.26 -9.38 -5.16
C LEU A 100 -7.55 -9.16 -5.95
N ASP A 101 -8.10 -10.22 -6.54
CA ASP A 101 -9.38 -10.13 -7.27
C ASP A 101 -10.50 -9.66 -6.35
N ASP A 102 -10.56 -10.19 -5.12
CA ASP A 102 -11.58 -9.78 -4.14
C ASP A 102 -11.45 -8.29 -3.79
N LEU A 103 -10.22 -7.81 -3.61
CA LEU A 103 -9.98 -6.40 -3.34
C LEU A 103 -10.38 -5.51 -4.51
N LEU A 104 -10.05 -5.92 -5.73
CA LEU A 104 -10.41 -5.16 -6.93
C LEU A 104 -11.91 -5.13 -7.15
N ASN A 105 -12.62 -6.19 -6.80
CA ASN A 105 -14.08 -6.26 -6.91
C ASN A 105 -14.80 -5.33 -5.94
N GLN A 106 -14.12 -4.79 -4.95
CA GLN A 106 -14.68 -3.82 -3.99
C GLN A 106 -14.60 -2.37 -4.49
N LEU A 107 -13.92 -2.14 -5.60
CA LEU A 107 -13.76 -0.77 -6.15
C LEU A 107 -15.03 -0.26 -6.86
#